data_dcb2e53b73af7e23b15e0b8dbb77e693
#
_entry.id   dcb2e53b73af7e23b15e0b8dbb77e693
#
_cell.length_a   1.000
_cell.length_b   1.000
_cell.length_c   1.000
_cell.angle_alpha   90.00
_cell.angle_beta   90.00
_cell.angle_gamma   90.00
#
_symmetry.space_group_name_H-M   'P 1'
#
loop_
_entity.id
_entity.type
_entity.pdbx_description
1 polymer ?
#
loop_
_entity_poly.entity_id
_entity_poly.type
_entity_poly.pdbx_seq_one_letter_code
_entity_poly.pdbx_strand_id
1 'polypeptide(L)'
;MEKREEHLALVGTIRPIEDPWWDTHMPPSAWNCKCSVRKTRRAVTPVPAEGPDEEAMPSTLRQNPGKTASPLKLSEHPYLKGQGLPTCPECSRQGLVSSTELSDEEDRLCPMHRMAKEAADLKALVEERRRLYDRLRRDPDYTDVDFDPKTGGLKATHVRHNFDKKGGTGEKRAQEIGFQAGNAVLLLEEDSTLLGIKTVDGLWNGEKMEIATSLRGSANSIVRGLSHCASKPGVSVAVIVTMKTPEENVVSRALARFKGLKKSNPQQWKSFTKIVIIDVEKAQMISVVPQ
;
A
#
# COMPACT_ATOMS: atom_id res chain seq x y z
N MET A 1 -33.78 16.48 -12.87
CA MET A 1 -32.57 17.26 -12.58
C MET A 1 -32.24 18.02 -13.86
N GLU A 2 -32.53 19.29 -13.88
CA GLU A 2 -32.39 20.15 -15.05
C GLU A 2 -30.91 20.31 -15.42
N LYS A 3 -30.62 20.22 -16.71
CA LYS A 3 -29.31 20.61 -17.25
C LYS A 3 -29.26 22.14 -17.19
N ARG A 4 -28.14 22.68 -16.75
CA ARG A 4 -27.94 24.13 -16.75
C ARG A 4 -28.00 24.63 -18.20
N GLU A 5 -28.84 25.60 -18.46
CA GLU A 5 -29.05 26.16 -19.81
C GLU A 5 -27.75 26.64 -20.45
N GLU A 6 -26.89 27.26 -19.65
CA GLU A 6 -25.52 27.71 -20.03
C GLU A 6 -24.66 26.59 -20.64
N HIS A 7 -24.76 25.36 -20.10
CA HIS A 7 -24.00 24.23 -20.62
C HIS A 7 -24.62 23.60 -21.86
N LEU A 8 -25.92 23.87 -22.13
CA LEU A 8 -26.56 23.38 -23.33
C LEU A 8 -26.00 24.05 -24.59
N ALA A 9 -25.58 25.30 -24.49
CA ALA A 9 -24.94 26.02 -25.59
C ALA A 9 -23.63 25.34 -26.06
N LEU A 10 -22.95 24.62 -25.18
CA LEU A 10 -21.72 23.90 -25.52
C LEU A 10 -21.96 22.52 -26.12
N VAL A 11 -23.18 22.00 -26.09
CA VAL A 11 -23.50 20.65 -26.60
C VAL A 11 -23.29 20.58 -28.11
N GLY A 12 -22.47 19.62 -28.53
CA GLY A 12 -22.15 19.43 -29.94
C GLY A 12 -20.96 20.25 -30.44
N THR A 13 -20.32 21.03 -29.61
CA THR A 13 -19.06 21.72 -29.95
C THR A 13 -17.94 20.67 -30.16
N ILE A 14 -17.27 20.76 -31.30
CA ILE A 14 -16.21 19.85 -31.74
C ILE A 14 -14.96 20.69 -31.99
N ARG A 15 -13.92 20.44 -31.20
CA ARG A 15 -12.62 21.12 -31.29
C ARG A 15 -11.49 20.09 -31.33
N PRO A 16 -10.36 20.41 -32.00
CA PRO A 16 -9.13 19.63 -31.85
C PRO A 16 -8.74 19.47 -30.38
N ILE A 17 -8.08 18.38 -30.01
CA ILE A 17 -7.74 18.14 -28.62
C ILE A 17 -6.69 19.13 -28.09
N GLU A 18 -5.87 19.66 -28.99
CA GLU A 18 -4.83 20.66 -28.68
C GLU A 18 -5.39 22.10 -28.63
N ASP A 19 -6.67 22.30 -28.98
CA ASP A 19 -7.28 23.62 -29.02
C ASP A 19 -7.23 24.28 -27.62
N PRO A 20 -6.73 25.53 -27.52
CA PRO A 20 -6.70 26.28 -26.26
C PRO A 20 -8.06 26.46 -25.59
N TRP A 21 -9.14 26.38 -26.35
CA TRP A 21 -10.50 26.44 -25.83
C TRP A 21 -10.75 25.39 -24.72
N TRP A 22 -10.11 24.22 -24.84
CA TRP A 22 -10.18 23.17 -23.81
C TRP A 22 -9.48 23.54 -22.49
N ASP A 23 -8.66 24.58 -22.47
CA ASP A 23 -7.95 24.97 -21.25
C ASP A 23 -8.90 25.56 -20.21
N THR A 24 -10.03 26.11 -20.67
CA THR A 24 -11.08 26.70 -19.80
C THR A 24 -12.41 25.95 -19.85
N HIS A 25 -12.70 25.22 -20.92
CA HIS A 25 -14.02 24.62 -21.16
C HIS A 25 -14.05 23.08 -21.03
N MET A 26 -12.97 22.46 -20.56
CA MET A 26 -12.99 21.01 -20.31
C MET A 26 -13.92 20.69 -19.12
N PRO A 27 -14.92 19.80 -19.29
CA PRO A 27 -15.73 19.38 -18.14
C PRO A 27 -14.92 18.69 -17.04
N PRO A 28 -15.28 18.91 -15.76
CA PRO A 28 -16.42 19.70 -15.26
C PRO A 28 -16.11 21.20 -15.22
N SER A 29 -16.99 22.05 -15.76
CA SER A 29 -16.86 23.50 -15.78
C SER A 29 -17.76 24.23 -14.76
N ALA A 30 -18.51 23.48 -13.96
CA ALA A 30 -19.28 23.96 -12.81
C ALA A 30 -19.46 22.87 -11.77
N TRP A 31 -19.78 23.25 -10.53
CA TRP A 31 -20.15 22.30 -9.48
C TRP A 31 -21.35 21.45 -9.92
N ASN A 32 -21.27 20.14 -9.72
CA ASN A 32 -22.26 19.16 -10.18
C ASN A 32 -22.44 19.09 -11.71
N CYS A 33 -21.48 19.55 -12.49
CA CYS A 33 -21.48 19.41 -13.94
C CYS A 33 -21.48 17.92 -14.33
N LYS A 34 -22.39 17.54 -15.23
CA LYS A 34 -22.50 16.17 -15.77
C LYS A 34 -22.16 16.09 -17.26
N CYS A 35 -21.54 17.13 -17.79
CA CYS A 35 -21.06 17.13 -19.16
C CYS A 35 -19.91 16.15 -19.34
N SER A 36 -19.77 15.60 -20.53
CA SER A 36 -18.67 14.71 -20.90
C SER A 36 -18.17 15.05 -22.31
N VAL A 37 -16.91 14.75 -22.56
CA VAL A 37 -16.28 14.88 -23.88
C VAL A 37 -16.11 13.48 -24.48
N ARG A 38 -16.32 13.37 -25.78
CA ARG A 38 -16.14 12.12 -26.53
C ARG A 38 -15.31 12.38 -27.78
N LYS A 39 -14.42 11.47 -28.11
CA LYS A 39 -13.71 11.50 -29.38
C LYS A 39 -14.69 11.30 -30.54
N THR A 40 -14.55 12.14 -31.58
CA THR A 40 -15.37 12.04 -32.81
C THR A 40 -14.49 12.28 -34.03
N ARG A 41 -14.95 11.83 -35.21
CA ARG A 41 -14.37 12.10 -36.52
C ARG A 41 -15.12 13.16 -37.30
N ARG A 42 -16.13 13.80 -36.69
CA ARG A 42 -16.90 14.86 -37.34
C ARG A 42 -16.05 16.11 -37.51
N ALA A 43 -16.48 16.97 -38.43
CA ALA A 43 -15.82 18.25 -38.69
C ALA A 43 -15.85 19.16 -37.44
N VAL A 44 -14.82 20.00 -37.32
CA VAL A 44 -14.74 21.05 -36.30
C VAL A 44 -15.88 22.03 -36.44
N THR A 45 -16.48 22.42 -35.34
CA THR A 45 -17.56 23.44 -35.31
C THR A 45 -16.99 24.80 -34.90
N PRO A 46 -17.69 25.88 -35.20
CA PRO A 46 -17.40 27.20 -34.62
C PRO A 46 -17.49 27.13 -33.08
N VAL A 47 -16.80 28.02 -32.41
CA VAL A 47 -17.03 28.24 -30.97
C VAL A 47 -18.42 28.85 -30.81
N PRO A 48 -19.25 28.33 -29.89
CA PRO A 48 -20.55 28.95 -29.62
C PRO A 48 -20.39 30.42 -29.20
N ALA A 49 -21.20 31.29 -29.78
CA ALA A 49 -21.24 32.70 -29.39
C ALA A 49 -21.86 32.92 -28.00
N GLU A 50 -22.71 31.96 -27.58
CA GLU A 50 -23.35 31.92 -26.27
C GLU A 50 -22.81 30.71 -25.53
N GLY A 51 -22.42 30.88 -24.29
CA GLY A 51 -21.89 29.84 -23.43
C GLY A 51 -21.75 30.35 -22.01
N PRO A 52 -21.29 29.50 -21.06
CA PRO A 52 -21.04 29.99 -19.73
C PRO A 52 -19.98 31.09 -19.79
N ASP A 53 -20.27 32.18 -19.12
CA ASP A 53 -19.28 33.26 -18.91
C ASP A 53 -18.05 32.66 -18.19
N GLU A 54 -16.88 32.79 -18.83
CA GLU A 54 -15.65 32.31 -18.25
C GLU A 54 -15.35 32.92 -16.88
N GLU A 55 -15.76 34.18 -16.65
CA GLU A 55 -15.59 34.84 -15.36
C GLU A 55 -16.54 34.27 -14.29
N ALA A 56 -17.71 33.79 -14.71
CA ALA A 56 -18.69 33.16 -13.83
C ALA A 56 -18.31 31.70 -13.48
N MET A 57 -17.42 31.05 -14.24
CA MET A 57 -16.94 29.70 -13.90
C MET A 57 -16.10 29.75 -12.63
N PRO A 58 -16.29 28.80 -11.68
CA PRO A 58 -15.42 28.66 -10.54
C PRO A 58 -13.96 28.55 -10.98
N SER A 59 -13.08 29.41 -10.49
CA SER A 59 -11.68 29.46 -10.87
C SER A 59 -10.96 28.11 -10.68
N THR A 60 -11.37 27.33 -9.67
CA THR A 60 -10.87 26.00 -9.39
C THR A 60 -11.21 24.95 -10.46
N LEU A 61 -12.28 25.17 -11.25
CA LEU A 61 -12.71 24.30 -12.33
C LEU A 61 -12.29 24.82 -13.72
N ARG A 62 -11.76 26.03 -13.79
CA ARG A 62 -11.29 26.68 -15.02
C ARG A 62 -9.90 26.16 -15.39
N GLN A 63 -9.85 24.91 -15.81
CA GLN A 63 -8.62 24.24 -16.22
C GLN A 63 -8.91 23.01 -17.08
N ASN A 64 -7.86 22.48 -17.71
CA ASN A 64 -7.90 21.22 -18.43
C ASN A 64 -7.24 20.10 -17.60
N PRO A 65 -8.00 19.19 -16.97
CA PRO A 65 -7.46 18.09 -16.18
C PRO A 65 -6.49 17.19 -16.96
N GLY A 66 -6.68 17.06 -18.28
CA GLY A 66 -5.80 16.29 -19.14
C GLY A 66 -4.40 16.89 -19.29
N LYS A 67 -4.28 18.22 -19.21
CA LYS A 67 -3.00 18.94 -19.26
C LYS A 67 -2.37 19.11 -17.88
N THR A 68 -3.18 19.36 -16.86
CA THR A 68 -2.72 19.65 -15.49
C THR A 68 -2.52 18.40 -14.63
N ALA A 69 -3.02 17.24 -15.09
CA ALA A 69 -3.08 15.99 -14.32
C ALA A 69 -3.83 16.12 -12.97
N SER A 70 -4.63 17.17 -12.81
CA SER A 70 -5.44 17.42 -11.62
C SER A 70 -6.88 17.74 -12.03
N PRO A 71 -7.89 17.15 -11.39
CA PRO A 71 -9.30 17.45 -11.67
C PRO A 71 -9.72 18.84 -11.21
N LEU A 72 -8.97 19.46 -10.30
CA LEU A 72 -9.26 20.74 -9.68
C LEU A 72 -7.99 21.58 -9.57
N LYS A 73 -8.13 22.90 -9.73
CA LYS A 73 -7.06 23.85 -9.36
C LYS A 73 -7.14 24.10 -7.86
N LEU A 74 -6.41 23.30 -7.09
CA LEU A 74 -6.51 23.26 -5.63
C LEU A 74 -6.23 24.60 -4.95
N SER A 75 -5.30 25.40 -5.49
CA SER A 75 -4.98 26.74 -4.99
C SER A 75 -6.17 27.71 -5.01
N GLU A 76 -7.14 27.47 -5.89
CA GLU A 76 -8.33 28.28 -6.06
C GLU A 76 -9.59 27.66 -5.43
N HIS A 77 -9.48 26.44 -4.88
CA HIS A 77 -10.61 25.73 -4.31
C HIS A 77 -11.13 26.43 -3.05
N PRO A 78 -12.44 26.80 -2.95
CA PRO A 78 -12.95 27.61 -1.84
C PRO A 78 -12.72 27.02 -0.45
N TYR A 79 -12.70 25.67 -0.35
CA TYR A 79 -12.47 24.97 0.91
C TYR A 79 -10.99 24.67 1.20
N LEU A 80 -10.09 24.86 0.22
CA LEU A 80 -8.67 24.51 0.35
C LEU A 80 -7.75 25.71 0.26
N LYS A 81 -8.23 26.81 -0.32
CA LYS A 81 -7.45 28.04 -0.46
C LYS A 81 -7.01 28.55 0.91
N GLY A 82 -5.72 28.63 1.12
CA GLY A 82 -5.13 29.05 2.39
C GLY A 82 -5.19 28.03 3.52
N GLN A 83 -5.68 26.82 3.29
CA GLN A 83 -5.73 25.74 4.29
C GLN A 83 -4.58 24.72 4.14
N GLY A 84 -3.67 24.93 3.20
CA GLY A 84 -2.47 24.13 3.10
C GLY A 84 -1.59 24.28 4.34
N LEU A 85 -0.84 23.23 4.70
CA LEU A 85 0.16 23.33 5.77
C LEU A 85 1.44 23.95 5.21
N PRO A 86 1.96 25.02 5.80
CA PRO A 86 3.21 25.66 5.36
C PRO A 86 4.41 24.72 5.31
N THR A 87 4.39 23.69 6.18
CA THR A 87 5.43 22.65 6.23
C THR A 87 5.24 21.53 5.22
N CYS A 88 4.10 21.48 4.53
CA CYS A 88 3.84 20.44 3.55
C CYS A 88 4.42 20.83 2.19
N PRO A 89 5.44 20.13 1.67
CA PRO A 89 6.07 20.47 0.39
C PRO A 89 5.10 20.37 -0.78
N GLU A 90 4.14 19.47 -0.71
CA GLU A 90 3.15 19.29 -1.78
C GLU A 90 2.12 20.42 -1.80
N CYS A 91 1.69 20.93 -0.64
CA CYS A 91 0.85 22.13 -0.56
C CYS A 91 1.55 23.34 -1.19
N SER A 92 2.85 23.47 -0.97
CA SER A 92 3.64 24.55 -1.55
C SER A 92 3.78 24.40 -3.08
N ARG A 93 4.11 23.21 -3.58
CA ARG A 93 4.18 22.94 -5.02
C ARG A 93 2.85 23.21 -5.75
N GLN A 94 1.73 22.94 -5.08
CA GLN A 94 0.38 23.17 -5.63
C GLN A 94 -0.14 24.60 -5.37
N GLY A 95 0.65 25.48 -4.80
CA GLY A 95 0.29 26.87 -4.55
C GLY A 95 -0.80 27.07 -3.50
N LEU A 96 -0.99 26.09 -2.59
CA LEU A 96 -1.96 26.17 -1.50
C LEU A 96 -1.44 27.04 -0.34
N VAL A 97 -0.13 27.26 -0.27
CA VAL A 97 0.54 28.11 0.71
C VAL A 97 1.71 28.87 0.05
N SER A 98 2.07 29.99 0.61
CA SER A 98 3.19 30.84 0.14
C SER A 98 4.52 30.55 0.81
N SER A 99 4.71 29.38 1.37
CA SER A 99 5.88 29.06 2.19
C SER A 99 7.09 28.59 1.41
N THR A 100 8.25 28.86 1.95
CA THR A 100 9.56 28.80 1.30
C THR A 100 10.51 27.73 1.82
N GLU A 101 10.17 27.00 2.85
CA GLU A 101 11.05 25.93 3.36
C GLU A 101 10.54 24.56 2.91
N LEU A 102 11.03 24.15 1.74
CA LEU A 102 10.76 22.83 1.18
C LEU A 102 11.68 21.79 1.84
N SER A 103 11.13 20.82 2.52
CA SER A 103 11.81 19.57 2.80
C SER A 103 10.99 18.42 2.20
N ASP A 104 11.69 17.46 1.60
CA ASP A 104 11.07 16.30 0.95
C ASP A 104 10.68 15.19 1.96
N GLU A 105 10.73 15.47 3.25
CA GLU A 105 10.41 14.52 4.30
C GLU A 105 8.90 14.19 4.33
N GLU A 106 8.58 12.90 4.23
CA GLU A 106 7.22 12.38 4.22
C GLU A 106 6.41 12.76 5.46
N ASP A 107 7.07 12.91 6.60
CA ASP A 107 6.45 13.29 7.88
C ASP A 107 5.86 14.71 7.87
N ARG A 108 6.20 15.52 6.87
CA ARG A 108 5.67 16.88 6.71
C ARG A 108 4.47 16.98 5.78
N LEU A 109 4.05 15.89 5.16
CA LEU A 109 2.84 15.92 4.35
C LEU A 109 1.61 16.19 5.21
N CYS A 110 0.74 17.08 4.71
CA CYS A 110 -0.57 17.26 5.32
C CYS A 110 -1.42 15.98 5.15
N PRO A 111 -2.47 15.79 5.96
CA PRO A 111 -3.29 14.58 5.89
C PRO A 111 -3.81 14.25 4.49
N MET A 112 -4.21 15.26 3.72
CA MET A 112 -4.71 15.09 2.35
C MET A 112 -3.63 14.52 1.42
N HIS A 113 -2.42 15.10 1.43
CA HIS A 113 -1.33 14.65 0.57
C HIS A 113 -0.74 13.33 1.05
N ARG A 114 -0.75 13.06 2.35
CA ARG A 114 -0.39 11.75 2.92
C ARG A 114 -1.32 10.66 2.41
N MET A 115 -2.64 10.85 2.50
CA MET A 115 -3.62 9.90 1.98
C MET A 115 -3.48 9.67 0.47
N ALA A 116 -3.22 10.74 -0.30
CA ALA A 116 -3.01 10.61 -1.75
C ALA A 116 -1.74 9.81 -2.06
N LYS A 117 -0.66 10.02 -1.31
CA LYS A 117 0.58 9.26 -1.42
C LYS A 117 0.36 7.80 -1.07
N GLU A 118 -0.25 7.51 0.08
CA GLU A 118 -0.56 6.14 0.52
C GLU A 118 -1.40 5.38 -0.52
N ALA A 119 -2.38 6.05 -1.14
CA ALA A 119 -3.18 5.46 -2.22
C ALA A 119 -2.35 5.17 -3.49
N ALA A 120 -1.42 6.05 -3.85
CA ALA A 120 -0.52 5.85 -4.97
C ALA A 120 0.47 4.71 -4.71
N ASP A 121 1.04 4.65 -3.50
CA ASP A 121 1.97 3.62 -3.06
C ASP A 121 1.28 2.24 -3.04
N LEU A 122 0.04 2.17 -2.54
CA LEU A 122 -0.75 0.94 -2.57
C LEU A 122 -1.01 0.49 -4.01
N LYS A 123 -1.36 1.40 -4.90
CA LYS A 123 -1.59 1.07 -6.32
C LYS A 123 -0.32 0.51 -6.98
N ALA A 124 0.83 1.13 -6.73
CA ALA A 124 2.11 0.65 -7.25
C ALA A 124 2.47 -0.74 -6.69
N LEU A 125 2.28 -0.95 -5.39
CA LEU A 125 2.48 -2.23 -4.73
C LEU A 125 1.59 -3.33 -5.32
N VAL A 126 0.31 -3.05 -5.52
CA VAL A 126 -0.67 -3.99 -6.10
C VAL A 126 -0.24 -4.40 -7.51
N GLU A 127 0.22 -3.46 -8.32
CA GLU A 127 0.68 -3.73 -9.69
C GLU A 127 1.98 -4.57 -9.71
N GLU A 128 2.93 -4.28 -8.84
CA GLU A 128 4.15 -5.07 -8.67
C GLU A 128 3.83 -6.52 -8.29
N ARG A 129 2.95 -6.69 -7.31
CA ARG A 129 2.55 -8.02 -6.81
C ARG A 129 1.72 -8.80 -7.80
N ARG A 130 0.92 -8.13 -8.62
CA ARG A 130 0.23 -8.76 -9.74
C ARG A 130 1.19 -9.38 -10.73
N ARG A 131 2.27 -8.65 -11.08
CA ARG A 131 3.32 -9.20 -11.97
C ARG A 131 4.02 -10.41 -11.34
N LEU A 132 4.24 -10.38 -10.03
CA LEU A 132 4.81 -11.53 -9.31
C LEU A 132 3.84 -12.71 -9.30
N TYR A 133 2.56 -12.48 -9.02
CA TYR A 133 1.50 -13.48 -9.09
C TYR A 133 1.44 -14.15 -10.47
N ASP A 134 1.44 -13.37 -11.55
CA ASP A 134 1.38 -13.89 -12.92
C ASP A 134 2.58 -14.79 -13.26
N ARG A 135 3.74 -14.54 -12.67
CA ARG A 135 4.94 -15.41 -12.78
C ARG A 135 4.77 -16.69 -11.98
N LEU A 136 4.46 -16.57 -10.68
CA LEU A 136 4.34 -17.71 -9.78
C LEU A 136 3.22 -18.67 -10.20
N ARG A 137 2.11 -18.17 -10.72
CA ARG A 137 1.00 -18.99 -11.23
C ARG A 137 1.38 -19.88 -12.42
N ARG A 138 2.40 -19.46 -13.20
CA ARG A 138 2.90 -20.23 -14.37
C ARG A 138 4.07 -21.11 -14.01
N ASP A 139 4.64 -20.95 -12.84
CA ASP A 139 5.79 -21.69 -12.38
C ASP A 139 5.32 -23.03 -11.77
N PRO A 140 5.73 -24.18 -12.34
CA PRO A 140 5.33 -25.49 -11.85
C PRO A 140 5.88 -25.82 -10.45
N ASP A 141 6.87 -25.08 -9.99
CA ASP A 141 7.46 -25.26 -8.65
C ASP A 141 6.60 -24.61 -7.54
N TYR A 142 5.54 -23.88 -7.90
CA TYR A 142 4.66 -23.25 -6.91
C TYR A 142 3.22 -23.75 -7.01
N THR A 143 2.60 -23.89 -5.84
CA THR A 143 1.19 -24.23 -5.64
C THR A 143 0.54 -23.24 -4.67
N ASP A 144 -0.79 -23.32 -4.52
CA ASP A 144 -1.57 -22.41 -3.65
C ASP A 144 -1.31 -20.93 -3.92
N VAL A 145 -1.11 -20.60 -5.20
CA VAL A 145 -0.82 -19.22 -5.63
C VAL A 145 -2.10 -18.41 -5.69
N ASP A 146 -2.20 -17.38 -4.86
CA ASP A 146 -3.36 -16.51 -4.76
C ASP A 146 -2.97 -15.04 -4.60
N PHE A 147 -3.84 -14.14 -5.06
CA PHE A 147 -3.59 -12.69 -5.08
C PHE A 147 -4.87 -11.89 -4.82
N ASP A 148 -4.83 -10.98 -3.87
CA ASP A 148 -5.91 -10.03 -3.61
C ASP A 148 -5.62 -8.66 -4.27
N PRO A 149 -6.36 -8.27 -5.32
CA PRO A 149 -6.16 -7.00 -6.00
C PRO A 149 -6.56 -5.77 -5.18
N LYS A 150 -7.28 -5.95 -4.06
CA LYS A 150 -7.70 -4.82 -3.20
C LYS A 150 -6.63 -4.44 -2.19
N THR A 151 -6.01 -5.45 -1.57
CA THR A 151 -5.03 -5.25 -0.51
C THR A 151 -3.59 -5.40 -1.01
N GLY A 152 -3.40 -6.00 -2.18
CA GLY A 152 -2.10 -6.43 -2.68
C GLY A 152 -1.57 -7.68 -2.00
N GLY A 153 -2.39 -8.40 -1.21
CA GLY A 153 -2.00 -9.67 -0.63
C GLY A 153 -1.57 -10.66 -1.71
N LEU A 154 -0.52 -11.44 -1.42
CA LEU A 154 -0.01 -12.48 -2.30
C LEU A 154 0.44 -13.67 -1.46
N LYS A 155 0.08 -14.87 -1.85
CA LYS A 155 0.61 -16.10 -1.26
C LYS A 155 1.00 -17.09 -2.34
N ALA A 156 2.03 -17.89 -2.06
CA ALA A 156 2.42 -19.03 -2.86
C ALA A 156 3.24 -20.00 -1.98
N THR A 157 3.16 -21.29 -2.29
CA THR A 157 3.87 -22.34 -1.58
C THR A 157 4.69 -23.14 -2.59
N HIS A 158 6.00 -23.26 -2.35
CA HIS A 158 6.85 -24.10 -3.18
C HIS A 158 6.48 -25.58 -2.98
N VAL A 159 6.41 -26.37 -4.05
CA VAL A 159 5.97 -27.78 -4.03
C VAL A 159 6.86 -28.68 -3.14
N ARG A 160 8.12 -28.28 -2.92
CA ARG A 160 9.06 -28.96 -2.04
C ARG A 160 9.23 -28.26 -0.68
N HIS A 161 8.27 -27.41 -0.28
CA HIS A 161 8.28 -26.84 1.06
C HIS A 161 8.01 -27.96 2.08
N ASN A 162 8.88 -28.08 3.06
CA ASN A 162 8.81 -29.13 4.06
C ASN A 162 8.07 -28.64 5.31
N PHE A 163 6.76 -28.79 5.31
CA PHE A 163 5.95 -28.43 6.48
C PHE A 163 6.38 -29.21 7.74
N ASP A 164 6.24 -28.56 8.88
CA ASP A 164 6.54 -29.14 10.18
C ASP A 164 5.79 -30.48 10.41
N LYS A 165 6.25 -31.26 11.42
CA LYS A 165 5.64 -32.56 11.78
C LYS A 165 4.16 -32.51 12.13
N LYS A 166 3.61 -31.31 12.34
CA LYS A 166 2.19 -31.06 12.61
C LYS A 166 1.42 -30.65 11.34
N GLY A 167 1.98 -30.92 10.17
CA GLY A 167 1.37 -30.64 8.88
C GLY A 167 1.35 -29.15 8.52
N GLY A 168 2.29 -28.37 9.05
CA GLY A 168 2.45 -26.97 8.71
C GLY A 168 1.31 -26.07 9.19
N THR A 169 0.58 -26.46 10.24
CA THR A 169 -0.58 -25.69 10.70
C THR A 169 -0.21 -24.25 11.03
N GLY A 170 0.93 -24.03 11.69
CA GLY A 170 1.44 -22.68 12.01
C GLY A 170 1.80 -21.89 10.76
N GLU A 171 2.56 -22.50 9.86
CA GLU A 171 3.03 -21.90 8.61
C GLU A 171 1.87 -21.53 7.67
N LYS A 172 0.93 -22.47 7.47
CA LYS A 172 -0.29 -22.22 6.67
C LYS A 172 -1.15 -21.10 7.25
N ARG A 173 -1.27 -21.04 8.58
CA ARG A 173 -2.01 -19.95 9.25
C ARG A 173 -1.28 -18.62 9.13
N ALA A 174 0.05 -18.62 9.27
CA ALA A 174 0.86 -17.42 9.06
C ALA A 174 0.70 -16.89 7.64
N GLN A 175 0.78 -17.78 6.66
CA GLN A 175 0.60 -17.42 5.26
C GLN A 175 -0.79 -16.85 4.99
N GLU A 176 -1.85 -17.51 5.44
CA GLU A 176 -3.22 -17.09 5.19
C GLU A 176 -3.56 -15.75 5.86
N ILE A 177 -3.24 -15.60 7.15
CA ILE A 177 -3.49 -14.35 7.88
C ILE A 177 -2.65 -13.21 7.33
N GLY A 178 -1.39 -13.48 6.98
CA GLY A 178 -0.53 -12.48 6.34
C GLY A 178 -1.05 -12.03 4.98
N PHE A 179 -1.51 -12.98 4.15
CA PHE A 179 -2.15 -12.72 2.86
C PHE A 179 -3.40 -11.84 3.01
N GLN A 180 -4.32 -12.21 3.92
CA GLN A 180 -5.54 -11.44 4.19
C GLN A 180 -5.24 -10.04 4.69
N ALA A 181 -4.14 -9.84 5.41
CA ALA A 181 -3.66 -8.54 5.86
C ALA A 181 -2.87 -7.76 4.79
N GLY A 182 -2.90 -8.19 3.53
CA GLY A 182 -2.27 -7.49 2.42
C GLY A 182 -0.76 -7.70 2.29
N ASN A 183 -0.19 -8.75 2.91
CA ASN A 183 1.22 -9.06 2.77
C ASN A 183 1.48 -10.09 1.66
N ALA A 184 2.68 -10.05 1.08
CA ALA A 184 3.18 -11.15 0.25
C ALA A 184 3.89 -12.17 1.13
N VAL A 185 3.35 -13.38 1.21
CA VAL A 185 3.88 -14.47 2.04
C VAL A 185 4.15 -15.68 1.17
N LEU A 186 5.43 -15.91 0.86
CA LEU A 186 5.88 -17.01 0.02
C LEU A 186 6.59 -18.05 0.89
N LEU A 187 6.09 -19.27 0.89
CA LEU A 187 6.79 -20.41 1.50
C LEU A 187 7.75 -21.00 0.47
N LEU A 188 9.03 -21.08 0.83
CA LEU A 188 10.09 -21.48 -0.09
C LEU A 188 10.41 -22.98 0.02
N GLU A 189 11.23 -23.46 -0.93
CA GLU A 189 11.82 -24.79 -0.83
C GLU A 189 12.70 -24.90 0.40
N GLU A 190 12.52 -25.97 1.15
CA GLU A 190 13.42 -26.41 2.18
C GLU A 190 14.21 -27.63 1.71
N ASP A 191 15.43 -27.40 1.23
CA ASP A 191 16.30 -28.50 0.83
C ASP A 191 16.87 -29.22 2.06
N SER A 192 16.20 -30.31 2.45
CA SER A 192 16.67 -31.19 3.54
C SER A 192 17.86 -32.09 3.15
N THR A 193 18.27 -32.10 1.88
CA THR A 193 19.36 -32.97 1.39
C THR A 193 20.75 -32.38 1.64
N LEU A 194 20.83 -31.08 1.83
CA LEU A 194 22.10 -30.40 2.13
C LEU A 194 22.36 -30.38 3.63
N LEU A 195 23.05 -31.41 4.11
CA LEU A 195 23.47 -31.52 5.51
C LEU A 195 24.20 -30.26 5.97
N GLY A 196 23.63 -29.55 6.95
CA GLY A 196 24.24 -28.39 7.60
C GLY A 196 23.86 -27.01 7.01
N ILE A 197 23.13 -26.93 5.94
CA ILE A 197 22.58 -25.66 5.43
C ILE A 197 21.21 -25.44 6.07
N LYS A 198 21.12 -24.42 6.94
CA LYS A 198 19.84 -23.99 7.49
C LYS A 198 19.10 -23.12 6.47
N THR A 199 18.08 -23.66 5.84
CA THR A 199 17.15 -22.94 4.99
C THR A 199 16.20 -22.08 5.82
N VAL A 200 15.62 -21.05 5.23
CA VAL A 200 14.57 -20.22 5.83
C VAL A 200 13.21 -20.69 5.33
N ASP A 201 12.14 -20.51 6.13
CA ASP A 201 10.81 -20.99 5.77
C ASP A 201 10.24 -20.22 4.55
N GLY A 202 10.60 -18.95 4.37
CA GLY A 202 10.02 -18.19 3.27
C GLY A 202 10.43 -16.75 3.15
N LEU A 203 9.58 -16.00 2.42
CA LEU A 203 9.68 -14.55 2.25
C LEU A 203 8.42 -13.85 2.76
N TRP A 204 8.61 -12.79 3.52
CA TRP A 204 7.56 -11.86 3.95
C TRP A 204 7.82 -10.50 3.31
N ASN A 205 6.99 -10.11 2.37
CA ASN A 205 7.19 -8.90 1.56
C ASN A 205 8.60 -8.82 0.91
N GLY A 206 9.12 -9.96 0.45
CA GLY A 206 10.45 -10.06 -0.17
C GLY A 206 11.62 -10.25 0.81
N GLU A 207 11.41 -10.09 2.11
CA GLU A 207 12.45 -10.29 3.14
C GLU A 207 12.42 -11.74 3.66
N LYS A 208 13.59 -12.32 3.92
CA LYS A 208 13.72 -13.68 4.45
C LYS A 208 13.07 -13.81 5.81
N MET A 209 12.11 -14.71 5.92
CA MET A 209 11.40 -14.98 7.16
C MET A 209 11.65 -16.38 7.70
N GLU A 210 11.52 -16.50 9.01
CA GLU A 210 11.42 -17.77 9.73
C GLU A 210 10.17 -17.76 10.60
N ILE A 211 9.45 -18.86 10.63
CA ILE A 211 8.18 -19.01 11.34
C ILE A 211 8.38 -19.92 12.55
N ALA A 212 7.95 -19.46 13.70
CA ALA A 212 7.96 -20.26 14.93
C ALA A 212 6.57 -20.31 15.56
N THR A 213 6.09 -21.53 15.86
CA THR A 213 4.76 -21.74 16.44
C THR A 213 4.82 -21.83 17.96
N SER A 214 4.01 -21.00 18.62
CA SER A 214 3.80 -20.99 20.07
C SER A 214 2.43 -21.57 20.39
N LEU A 215 2.38 -22.79 20.93
CA LEU A 215 1.12 -23.47 21.24
C LEU A 215 0.33 -22.80 22.38
N ARG A 216 1.02 -22.16 23.32
CA ARG A 216 0.41 -21.60 24.55
C ARG A 216 0.29 -20.09 24.56
N GLY A 217 0.88 -19.38 23.61
CA GLY A 217 0.86 -17.90 23.59
C GLY A 217 1.55 -17.23 24.80
N SER A 218 2.40 -17.96 25.57
CA SER A 218 3.07 -17.39 26.73
C SER A 218 4.32 -16.58 26.35
N ALA A 219 4.73 -15.61 27.19
CA ALA A 219 5.90 -14.80 26.95
C ALA A 219 7.18 -15.65 26.74
N ASN A 220 7.36 -16.72 27.51
CA ASN A 220 8.51 -17.60 27.36
C ASN A 220 8.49 -18.35 26.01
N SER A 221 7.33 -18.80 25.54
CA SER A 221 7.22 -19.48 24.25
C SER A 221 7.45 -18.52 23.07
N ILE A 222 7.00 -17.28 23.18
CA ILE A 222 7.28 -16.23 22.19
C ILE A 222 8.78 -15.93 22.15
N VAL A 223 9.43 -15.73 23.30
CA VAL A 223 10.88 -15.51 23.37
C VAL A 223 11.68 -16.67 22.76
N ARG A 224 11.27 -17.92 23.04
CA ARG A 224 11.90 -19.11 22.42
C ARG A 224 11.73 -19.11 20.90
N GLY A 225 10.55 -18.75 20.41
CA GLY A 225 10.30 -18.61 18.98
C GLY A 225 11.21 -17.53 18.33
N LEU A 226 11.30 -16.36 18.95
CA LEU A 226 12.21 -15.30 18.49
C LEU A 226 13.67 -15.76 18.50
N SER A 227 14.08 -16.50 19.54
CA SER A 227 15.44 -17.06 19.64
C SER A 227 15.70 -18.10 18.53
N HIS A 228 14.71 -18.93 18.20
CA HIS A 228 14.78 -19.86 17.09
C HIS A 228 14.97 -19.11 15.77
N CYS A 229 14.12 -18.13 15.46
CA CYS A 229 14.26 -17.32 14.26
C CYS A 229 15.64 -16.62 14.19
N ALA A 230 16.12 -16.10 15.31
CA ALA A 230 17.45 -15.46 15.38
C ALA A 230 18.61 -16.42 15.13
N SER A 231 18.44 -17.72 15.34
CA SER A 231 19.48 -18.73 15.10
C SER A 231 19.68 -19.08 13.63
N LYS A 232 18.74 -18.70 12.77
CA LYS A 232 18.79 -18.97 11.33
C LYS A 232 19.58 -17.88 10.58
N PRO A 233 20.46 -18.23 9.64
CA PRO A 233 21.25 -17.26 8.90
C PRO A 233 20.39 -16.46 7.92
N GLY A 234 20.59 -15.15 7.88
CA GLY A 234 19.97 -14.26 6.88
C GLY A 234 18.48 -13.92 7.13
N VAL A 235 17.87 -14.41 8.21
CA VAL A 235 16.48 -14.04 8.57
C VAL A 235 16.40 -12.57 8.97
N SER A 236 15.51 -11.82 8.31
CA SER A 236 15.21 -10.42 8.61
C SER A 236 13.85 -10.28 9.30
N VAL A 237 12.91 -11.18 9.01
CA VAL A 237 11.55 -11.16 9.58
C VAL A 237 11.34 -12.40 10.46
N ALA A 238 11.03 -12.17 11.74
CA ALA A 238 10.60 -13.24 12.63
C ALA A 238 9.08 -13.29 12.69
N VAL A 239 8.49 -14.43 12.35
CA VAL A 239 7.03 -14.64 12.40
C VAL A 239 6.72 -15.61 13.54
N ILE A 240 6.03 -15.13 14.57
CA ILE A 240 5.61 -15.94 15.72
C ILE A 240 4.11 -16.19 15.63
N VAL A 241 3.74 -17.43 15.42
CA VAL A 241 2.34 -17.86 15.36
C VAL A 241 1.90 -18.35 16.74
N THR A 242 0.96 -17.66 17.37
CA THR A 242 0.36 -18.09 18.64
C THR A 242 -0.96 -18.82 18.35
N MET A 243 -1.00 -20.10 18.75
CA MET A 243 -2.20 -20.93 18.55
C MET A 243 -3.30 -20.62 19.55
N LYS A 244 -2.96 -19.95 20.64
CA LYS A 244 -3.89 -19.38 21.62
C LYS A 244 -3.64 -17.89 21.75
N THR A 245 -4.71 -17.13 21.91
CA THR A 245 -4.62 -15.68 22.16
C THR A 245 -3.71 -15.40 23.35
N PRO A 246 -2.62 -14.62 23.19
CA PRO A 246 -1.82 -14.18 24.32
C PRO A 246 -2.63 -13.31 25.26
N GLU A 247 -2.46 -13.49 26.56
CA GLU A 247 -3.01 -12.57 27.56
C GLU A 247 -2.45 -11.16 27.36
N GLU A 248 -3.17 -10.19 27.92
CA GLU A 248 -2.75 -8.79 27.89
C GLU A 248 -1.30 -8.61 28.35
N ASN A 249 -0.55 -7.77 27.68
CA ASN A 249 0.87 -7.48 27.96
C ASN A 249 1.87 -8.65 27.77
N VAL A 250 1.43 -9.84 27.39
CA VAL A 250 2.36 -10.97 27.18
C VAL A 250 3.31 -10.67 26.03
N VAL A 251 2.81 -10.13 24.93
CA VAL A 251 3.62 -9.76 23.76
C VAL A 251 4.67 -8.71 24.14
N SER A 252 4.26 -7.62 24.80
CA SER A 252 5.16 -6.56 25.25
C SER A 252 6.26 -7.08 26.18
N ARG A 253 5.89 -7.95 27.14
CA ARG A 253 6.85 -8.60 28.03
C ARG A 253 7.83 -9.51 27.29
N ALA A 254 7.36 -10.26 26.30
CA ALA A 254 8.21 -11.12 25.50
C ALA A 254 9.22 -10.29 24.67
N LEU A 255 8.77 -9.23 24.03
CA LEU A 255 9.63 -8.33 23.26
C LEU A 255 10.69 -7.64 24.15
N ALA A 256 10.28 -7.15 25.33
CA ALA A 256 11.21 -6.55 26.29
C ALA A 256 12.28 -7.54 26.76
N ARG A 257 11.88 -8.79 27.06
CA ARG A 257 12.83 -9.86 27.42
C ARG A 257 13.78 -10.19 26.27
N PHE A 258 13.26 -10.32 25.06
CA PHE A 258 14.09 -10.58 23.89
C PHE A 258 15.09 -9.45 23.64
N LYS A 259 14.65 -8.19 23.75
CA LYS A 259 15.53 -7.00 23.68
C LYS A 259 16.60 -7.02 24.76
N GLY A 260 16.28 -7.46 25.97
CA GLY A 260 17.25 -7.64 27.07
C GLY A 260 18.32 -8.69 26.75
N LEU A 261 17.91 -9.84 26.22
CA LEU A 261 18.85 -10.91 25.80
C LEU A 261 19.78 -10.44 24.68
N LYS A 262 19.26 -9.72 23.69
CA LYS A 262 20.06 -9.11 22.62
C LYS A 262 21.11 -8.14 23.15
N LYS A 263 20.75 -7.32 24.14
CA LYS A 263 21.64 -6.35 24.77
C LYS A 263 22.79 -7.03 25.52
N SER A 264 22.49 -8.15 26.18
CA SER A 264 23.47 -8.93 26.96
C SER A 264 24.40 -9.74 26.07
N ASN A 265 24.01 -10.11 24.87
CA ASN A 265 24.80 -10.94 23.96
C ASN A 265 24.56 -10.57 22.47
N PRO A 266 25.04 -9.39 22.02
CA PRO A 266 24.75 -8.86 20.68
C PRO A 266 25.23 -9.77 19.55
N GLN A 267 26.28 -10.55 19.76
CA GLN A 267 26.82 -11.44 18.73
C GLN A 267 25.97 -12.69 18.50
N GLN A 268 25.23 -13.14 19.52
CA GLN A 268 24.31 -14.28 19.40
C GLN A 268 22.93 -13.92 18.93
N TRP A 269 22.50 -12.64 19.10
CA TRP A 269 21.14 -12.22 18.85
C TRP A 269 21.08 -11.23 17.68
N LYS A 270 20.54 -11.69 16.55
CA LYS A 270 20.34 -10.86 15.38
C LYS A 270 19.28 -9.80 15.62
N SER A 271 19.46 -8.66 14.95
CA SER A 271 18.40 -7.67 14.82
C SER A 271 17.49 -8.08 13.69
N PHE A 272 16.20 -8.22 13.96
CA PHE A 272 15.19 -8.30 12.93
C PHE A 272 14.85 -6.90 12.41
N THR A 273 14.54 -6.79 11.14
CA THR A 273 13.91 -5.59 10.57
C THR A 273 12.44 -5.52 10.99
N LYS A 274 11.81 -6.69 11.17
CA LYS A 274 10.41 -6.81 11.55
C LYS A 274 10.18 -8.06 12.41
N ILE A 275 9.30 -7.92 13.40
CA ILE A 275 8.71 -9.03 14.15
C ILE A 275 7.21 -9.02 13.88
N VAL A 276 6.68 -10.15 13.42
CA VAL A 276 5.25 -10.36 13.17
C VAL A 276 4.74 -11.37 14.19
N ILE A 277 3.68 -11.02 14.92
CA ILE A 277 3.01 -11.92 15.84
C ILE A 277 1.60 -12.15 15.33
N ILE A 278 1.27 -13.40 15.10
CA ILE A 278 -0.03 -13.83 14.56
C ILE A 278 -0.79 -14.56 15.66
N ASP A 279 -1.97 -14.03 15.98
CA ASP A 279 -2.94 -14.68 16.85
C ASP A 279 -3.93 -15.47 15.97
N VAL A 280 -3.84 -16.80 16.02
CA VAL A 280 -4.66 -17.68 15.18
C VAL A 280 -6.12 -17.69 15.62
N GLU A 281 -6.40 -17.62 16.93
CA GLU A 281 -7.78 -17.65 17.44
C GLU A 281 -8.57 -16.40 17.01
N LYS A 282 -7.92 -15.24 17.01
CA LYS A 282 -8.54 -13.97 16.60
C LYS A 282 -8.34 -13.65 15.12
N ALA A 283 -7.57 -14.44 14.40
CA ALA A 283 -7.12 -14.14 13.04
C ALA A 283 -6.52 -12.73 12.92
N GLN A 284 -5.70 -12.32 13.89
CA GLN A 284 -5.11 -10.99 13.97
C GLN A 284 -3.59 -11.03 13.84
N MET A 285 -3.04 -9.95 13.31
CA MET A 285 -1.61 -9.77 13.14
C MET A 285 -1.15 -8.48 13.82
N ILE A 286 -0.06 -8.57 14.56
CA ILE A 286 0.64 -7.43 15.16
C ILE A 286 2.04 -7.41 14.56
N SER A 287 2.39 -6.33 13.88
CA SER A 287 3.75 -6.08 13.37
C SER A 287 4.46 -5.09 14.27
N VAL A 288 5.69 -5.41 14.62
CA VAL A 288 6.56 -4.55 15.43
C VAL A 288 7.89 -4.39 14.72
N VAL A 289 8.32 -3.14 14.54
CA VAL A 289 9.68 -2.83 14.11
C VAL A 289 10.54 -2.74 15.37
N PRO A 290 11.54 -3.62 15.57
CA PRO A 290 12.42 -3.55 16.72
C PRO A 290 13.28 -2.29 16.65
N GLN A 291 13.22 -1.47 17.70
CA GLN A 291 14.09 -0.30 17.87
C GLN A 291 15.44 -0.69 18.47
#